data_655b79549d827dd4e765209ed084b446
#
_entry.id   655b79549d827dd4e765209ed084b446
#
_cell.length_a   1.000
_cell.length_b   1.000
_cell.length_c   1.000
_cell.angle_alpha   90.00
_cell.angle_beta   90.00
_cell.angle_gamma   90.00
#
_symmetry.space_group_name_H-M   'P 1'
#
loop_
_entity.id
_entity.type
_entity.pdbx_description
1 polymer ?
#
loop_
_entity_poly.entity_id
_entity_poly.type
_entity_poly.pdbx_seq_one_letter_code
_entity_poly.pdbx_strand_id
1 'polypeptide(L)'
;MEKFCNPLFYKEIASIADLPKLTSSLFPEEFELLPNTSEIFELEFAFYEYKLLTRNEIVQRGAFFKSVDGIPTYHYLICSNNSHLIWEGRSKITKAYFKEGNFSTGYATHGLFPYRGKFHPQLIKGILNILRVRRGEVVLDPMCGSGTLNIEASMIGIDSIGIEKSPFCILMSKVKHEALKVNDSILEEALKNGQRNYQTLISTKVLPDSFSNYEDLSKLITLLAFLDAMGYARRCIKSIEVLFPSVLKRYIGQIKSFIQVRDKLNLNIGNARFEQGDAKNLPVDDNSIDAIITSPPYSFAIDYAE
;
A
#
# COMPACT_ATOMS: atom_id res chain seq x y z
N MET A 1 28.45 8.82 -8.52
CA MET A 1 27.33 9.67 -8.12
C MET A 1 27.02 10.82 -9.09
N GLU A 2 27.88 11.15 -10.03
CA GLU A 2 27.66 12.23 -11.00
C GLU A 2 26.80 11.90 -12.24
N LYS A 3 26.34 10.66 -12.42
CA LYS A 3 25.56 10.23 -13.60
C LYS A 3 24.03 10.30 -13.44
N PHE A 4 23.52 10.68 -12.27
CA PHE A 4 22.07 10.66 -12.00
C PHE A 4 21.39 12.04 -12.00
N CYS A 5 22.14 13.13 -12.03
CA CYS A 5 21.54 14.46 -12.24
C CYS A 5 21.51 14.76 -13.73
N ASN A 6 20.35 14.66 -14.38
CA ASN A 6 20.17 15.12 -15.73
C ASN A 6 20.16 16.67 -15.75
N PRO A 7 21.19 17.36 -16.27
CA PRO A 7 21.25 18.82 -16.29
C PRO A 7 20.11 19.47 -17.11
N LEU A 8 19.47 18.72 -18.02
CA LEU A 8 18.33 19.17 -18.81
C LEU A 8 17.07 19.30 -17.93
N PHE A 9 16.87 18.37 -16.99
CA PHE A 9 15.74 18.42 -16.05
C PHE A 9 15.75 19.71 -15.22
N TYR A 10 16.89 20.11 -14.68
CA TYR A 10 17.02 21.34 -13.88
C TYR A 10 17.01 22.64 -14.67
N LYS A 11 17.40 22.64 -15.94
CA LYS A 11 17.34 23.84 -16.79
C LYS A 11 15.90 24.20 -17.19
N GLU A 12 15.04 23.20 -17.36
CA GLU A 12 13.64 23.39 -17.73
C GLU A 12 12.74 23.75 -16.55
N ILE A 13 13.10 23.34 -15.32
CA ILE A 13 12.40 23.69 -14.07
C ILE A 13 12.47 25.17 -13.69
N ALA A 14 13.38 25.94 -14.25
CA ALA A 14 13.55 27.37 -13.91
C ALA A 14 12.34 28.27 -14.23
N SER A 15 11.27 27.74 -14.86
CA SER A 15 10.00 28.40 -15.03
C SER A 15 8.85 27.58 -14.40
N ILE A 16 8.83 27.48 -13.09
CA ILE A 16 7.85 26.74 -12.26
C ILE A 16 6.36 27.13 -12.53
N ALA A 17 6.11 28.13 -13.35
CA ALA A 17 4.77 28.64 -13.63
C ALA A 17 3.91 27.77 -14.58
N ASP A 18 4.45 26.70 -15.18
CA ASP A 18 3.74 26.01 -16.26
C ASP A 18 3.97 24.47 -16.25
N LEU A 19 3.52 23.80 -15.18
CA LEU A 19 3.54 22.33 -15.06
C LEU A 19 3.00 21.59 -16.31
N PRO A 20 1.88 22.03 -16.94
CA PRO A 20 1.40 21.45 -18.18
C PRO A 20 2.40 21.51 -19.33
N LYS A 21 3.14 22.61 -19.50
CA LYS A 21 4.17 22.73 -20.52
C LYS A 21 5.39 21.86 -20.22
N LEU A 22 5.79 21.78 -18.95
CA LEU A 22 6.87 20.90 -18.54
C LEU A 22 6.51 19.44 -18.82
N THR A 23 5.30 19.01 -18.49
CA THR A 23 4.83 17.65 -18.74
C THR A 23 4.84 17.33 -20.24
N SER A 24 4.32 18.21 -21.10
CA SER A 24 4.31 18.01 -22.55
C SER A 24 5.69 18.03 -23.19
N SER A 25 6.69 18.65 -22.55
CA SER A 25 8.08 18.63 -23.01
C SER A 25 8.83 17.35 -22.59
N LEU A 26 8.42 16.72 -21.47
CA LEU A 26 9.08 15.54 -20.93
C LEU A 26 8.54 14.23 -21.52
N PHE A 27 7.25 14.18 -21.83
CA PHE A 27 6.56 12.96 -22.28
C PHE A 27 5.87 13.15 -23.62
N PRO A 28 5.94 12.16 -24.54
CA PRO A 28 5.09 12.13 -25.73
C PRO A 28 3.60 12.10 -25.36
N GLU A 29 2.74 12.56 -26.28
CA GLU A 29 1.27 12.65 -26.06
C GLU A 29 0.59 11.31 -25.70
N GLU A 30 1.22 10.20 -26.09
CA GLU A 30 0.72 8.85 -25.78
C GLU A 30 0.86 8.46 -24.30
N PHE A 31 1.60 9.22 -23.51
CA PHE A 31 1.80 9.00 -22.08
C PHE A 31 1.00 10.00 -21.26
N GLU A 32 -0.07 9.54 -20.64
CA GLU A 32 -0.90 10.36 -19.76
C GLU A 32 -0.50 10.13 -18.29
N LEU A 33 -0.12 11.20 -17.57
CA LEU A 33 0.20 11.11 -16.16
C LEU A 33 -1.05 10.96 -15.28
N LEU A 34 -0.89 10.38 -14.10
CA LEU A 34 -1.92 10.37 -13.08
C LEU A 34 -2.27 11.80 -12.64
N PRO A 35 -3.55 12.09 -12.32
CA PRO A 35 -3.98 13.43 -11.90
C PRO A 35 -3.31 13.96 -10.63
N ASN A 36 -2.78 13.08 -9.79
CA ASN A 36 -2.07 13.41 -8.57
C ASN A 36 -0.56 13.57 -8.75
N THR A 37 -0.04 13.42 -9.96
CA THR A 37 1.37 13.69 -10.28
C THR A 37 1.55 15.20 -10.46
N SER A 38 1.82 15.91 -9.39
CA SER A 38 1.84 17.38 -9.34
C SER A 38 3.11 17.98 -8.74
N GLU A 39 3.88 17.16 -8.03
CA GLU A 39 5.12 17.58 -7.40
C GLU A 39 6.33 17.30 -8.32
N ILE A 40 7.38 18.12 -8.20
CA ILE A 40 8.57 18.00 -9.05
C ILE A 40 9.22 16.63 -8.92
N PHE A 41 9.32 16.09 -7.71
CA PHE A 41 9.90 14.76 -7.50
C PHE A 41 9.05 13.65 -8.12
N GLU A 42 7.72 13.79 -8.18
CA GLU A 42 6.83 12.83 -8.84
C GLU A 42 7.03 12.83 -10.36
N LEU A 43 7.23 14.00 -10.96
CA LEU A 43 7.59 14.13 -12.37
C LEU A 43 8.95 13.53 -12.67
N GLU A 44 9.92 13.70 -11.77
CA GLU A 44 11.25 13.08 -11.90
C GLU A 44 11.14 11.55 -11.85
N PHE A 45 10.38 11.00 -10.93
CA PHE A 45 10.12 9.55 -10.88
C PHE A 45 9.40 9.04 -12.12
N ALA A 46 8.37 9.75 -12.61
CA ALA A 46 7.69 9.42 -13.86
C ALA A 46 8.66 9.41 -15.04
N PHE A 47 9.57 10.38 -15.10
CA PHE A 47 10.58 10.47 -16.17
C PHE A 47 11.56 9.29 -16.10
N TYR A 48 12.01 8.87 -14.92
CA TYR A 48 12.85 7.68 -14.78
C TYR A 48 12.09 6.41 -15.19
N GLU A 49 10.83 6.24 -14.81
CA GLU A 49 10.02 5.12 -15.29
C GLU A 49 9.92 5.12 -16.82
N TYR A 50 9.65 6.27 -17.45
CA TYR A 50 9.60 6.43 -18.89
C TYR A 50 10.93 6.05 -19.60
N LYS A 51 12.07 6.36 -18.97
CA LYS A 51 13.41 6.06 -19.52
C LYS A 51 13.87 4.63 -19.30
N LEU A 52 13.43 3.98 -18.24
CA LEU A 52 13.95 2.69 -17.78
C LEU A 52 13.03 1.50 -18.12
N LEU A 53 11.72 1.74 -18.29
CA LEU A 53 10.73 0.73 -18.56
C LEU A 53 10.27 0.77 -20.00
N THR A 54 9.91 -0.36 -20.56
CA THR A 54 9.19 -0.45 -21.82
C THR A 54 7.74 0.04 -21.64
N ARG A 55 7.06 0.40 -22.73
CA ARG A 55 5.64 0.81 -22.69
C ARG A 55 4.77 -0.24 -21.99
N ASN A 56 4.97 -1.52 -22.29
CA ASN A 56 4.22 -2.61 -21.67
C ASN A 56 4.52 -2.73 -20.15
N GLU A 57 5.76 -2.56 -19.73
CA GLU A 57 6.13 -2.53 -18.32
C GLU A 57 5.49 -1.33 -17.61
N ILE A 58 5.42 -0.15 -18.22
CA ILE A 58 4.74 1.01 -17.66
C ILE A 58 3.24 0.71 -17.47
N VAL A 59 2.58 0.09 -18.45
CA VAL A 59 1.17 -0.33 -18.30
C VAL A 59 1.01 -1.28 -17.12
N GLN A 60 1.90 -2.26 -16.95
CA GLN A 60 1.76 -3.30 -15.92
C GLN A 60 2.18 -2.84 -14.53
N ARG A 61 3.24 -2.03 -14.42
CA ARG A 61 3.87 -1.71 -13.13
C ARG A 61 4.15 -0.22 -12.89
N GLY A 62 3.96 0.66 -13.87
CA GLY A 62 4.21 2.10 -13.72
C GLY A 62 3.40 2.69 -12.57
N ALA A 63 4.02 3.61 -11.83
CA ALA A 63 3.44 4.21 -10.64
C ALA A 63 2.80 5.58 -10.91
N PHE A 64 3.27 6.30 -11.95
CA PHE A 64 2.90 7.71 -12.17
C PHE A 64 2.09 7.94 -13.44
N PHE A 65 1.83 6.92 -14.24
CA PHE A 65 1.06 7.03 -15.48
C PHE A 65 -0.38 6.54 -15.33
N LYS A 66 -1.32 7.30 -15.89
CA LYS A 66 -2.71 6.92 -16.02
C LYS A 66 -2.92 5.96 -17.19
N SER A 67 -2.32 6.30 -18.35
CA SER A 67 -2.40 5.48 -19.56
C SER A 67 -1.15 5.63 -20.43
N VAL A 68 -0.91 4.62 -21.27
CA VAL A 68 0.10 4.60 -22.33
C VAL A 68 -0.58 4.10 -23.60
N ASP A 69 -0.46 4.82 -24.71
CA ASP A 69 -1.17 4.53 -25.97
C ASP A 69 -2.69 4.34 -25.78
N GLY A 70 -3.30 5.09 -24.86
CA GLY A 70 -4.71 4.97 -24.48
C GLY A 70 -5.06 3.75 -23.63
N ILE A 71 -4.10 2.88 -23.30
CA ILE A 71 -4.30 1.70 -22.44
C ILE A 71 -4.11 2.13 -20.98
N PRO A 72 -5.12 2.00 -20.12
CA PRO A 72 -5.01 2.33 -18.71
C PRO A 72 -3.97 1.47 -18.00
N THR A 73 -3.14 2.08 -17.13
CA THR A 73 -2.17 1.34 -16.33
C THR A 73 -2.86 0.53 -15.24
N TYR A 74 -2.22 -0.57 -14.80
CA TYR A 74 -2.74 -1.39 -13.71
C TYR A 74 -2.85 -0.59 -12.42
N HIS A 75 -1.88 0.28 -12.15
CA HIS A 75 -1.90 1.16 -10.98
C HIS A 75 -3.12 2.09 -11.00
N TYR A 76 -3.40 2.74 -12.13
CA TYR A 76 -4.59 3.57 -12.29
C TYR A 76 -5.88 2.78 -12.05
N LEU A 77 -5.99 1.58 -12.59
CA LEU A 77 -7.18 0.74 -12.41
C LEU A 77 -7.36 0.29 -10.95
N ILE A 78 -6.27 -0.05 -10.25
CA ILE A 78 -6.29 -0.39 -8.82
C ILE A 78 -6.75 0.82 -7.99
N CYS A 79 -6.21 2.00 -8.24
CA CYS A 79 -6.58 3.22 -7.51
C CYS A 79 -8.03 3.65 -7.79
N SER A 80 -8.47 3.60 -9.04
CA SER A 80 -9.80 4.06 -9.46
C SER A 80 -10.93 3.16 -8.94
N ASN A 81 -10.71 1.85 -8.85
CA ASN A 81 -11.73 0.93 -8.38
C ASN A 81 -12.09 1.13 -6.90
N ASN A 82 -11.18 1.69 -6.10
CA ASN A 82 -11.42 1.99 -4.69
C ASN A 82 -12.13 3.33 -4.43
N SER A 83 -12.28 4.19 -5.43
CA SER A 83 -12.78 5.56 -5.24
C SER A 83 -14.20 5.62 -4.71
N HIS A 84 -15.10 4.73 -5.12
CA HIS A 84 -16.49 4.70 -4.67
C HIS A 84 -16.66 4.14 -3.24
N LEU A 85 -15.78 3.25 -2.78
CA LEU A 85 -15.83 2.66 -1.43
C LEU A 85 -15.39 3.65 -0.33
N ILE A 86 -14.59 4.64 -0.71
CA ILE A 86 -14.12 5.69 0.21
C ILE A 86 -15.26 6.63 0.61
N TRP A 87 -16.34 6.68 -0.16
CA TRP A 87 -17.43 7.67 0.00
C TRP A 87 -18.51 7.29 1.00
N GLU A 88 -18.79 6.00 1.17
CA GLU A 88 -19.82 5.57 2.11
C GLU A 88 -19.36 5.79 3.56
N GLY A 89 -20.13 6.58 4.32
CA GLY A 89 -19.92 6.83 5.75
C GLY A 89 -18.85 7.86 6.12
N ARG A 90 -18.17 8.50 5.15
CA ARG A 90 -17.15 9.52 5.41
C ARG A 90 -17.73 10.93 5.61
N SER A 91 -17.00 11.78 6.36
CA SER A 91 -17.37 13.18 6.56
C SER A 91 -17.42 13.97 5.24
N LYS A 92 -18.16 15.09 5.23
CA LYS A 92 -18.23 15.97 4.04
C LYS A 92 -16.86 16.49 3.61
N ILE A 93 -15.97 16.79 4.57
CA ILE A 93 -14.60 17.27 4.30
C ILE A 93 -13.79 16.18 3.62
N THR A 94 -13.84 14.92 4.13
CA THR A 94 -13.16 13.79 3.52
C THR A 94 -13.66 13.50 2.11
N LYS A 95 -14.99 13.60 1.90
CA LYS A 95 -15.60 13.43 0.58
C LYS A 95 -15.12 14.50 -0.41
N ALA A 96 -15.05 15.76 0.01
CA ALA A 96 -14.56 16.85 -0.83
C ALA A 96 -13.10 16.65 -1.25
N TYR A 97 -12.24 16.22 -0.32
CA TYR A 97 -10.82 15.95 -0.60
C TYR A 97 -10.63 14.92 -1.72
N PHE A 98 -11.45 13.87 -1.77
CA PHE A 98 -11.34 12.83 -2.81
C PHE A 98 -12.10 13.17 -4.10
N LYS A 99 -13.05 14.10 -4.07
CA LYS A 99 -13.89 14.45 -5.23
C LYS A 99 -13.10 15.06 -6.40
N GLU A 100 -11.98 15.72 -6.13
CA GLU A 100 -11.18 16.43 -7.12
C GLU A 100 -10.07 15.57 -7.75
N GLY A 101 -10.20 14.24 -7.73
CA GLY A 101 -9.25 13.34 -8.37
C GLY A 101 -8.01 13.03 -7.55
N ASN A 102 -7.98 13.40 -6.26
CA ASN A 102 -6.89 13.04 -5.37
C ASN A 102 -6.91 11.52 -5.10
N PHE A 103 -5.89 10.82 -5.57
CA PHE A 103 -5.73 9.40 -5.32
C PHE A 103 -5.30 9.17 -3.87
N SER A 104 -6.08 8.35 -3.16
CA SER A 104 -5.76 7.99 -1.78
C SER A 104 -4.57 7.03 -1.73
N THR A 105 -3.66 7.24 -0.77
CA THR A 105 -2.62 6.26 -0.42
C THR A 105 -3.18 4.98 0.21
N GLY A 106 -4.50 4.84 0.27
CA GLY A 106 -5.24 3.71 0.85
C GLY A 106 -5.75 2.70 -0.18
N TYR A 107 -5.28 2.72 -1.42
CA TYR A 107 -5.67 1.74 -2.45
C TYR A 107 -5.24 0.31 -2.07
N ALA A 108 -5.77 -0.68 -2.80
CA ALA A 108 -5.56 -2.09 -2.52
C ALA A 108 -5.80 -2.41 -1.02
N THR A 109 -4.85 -3.00 -0.34
CA THR A 109 -4.93 -3.32 1.10
C THR A 109 -4.26 -2.30 2.02
N HIS A 110 -3.65 -1.23 1.48
CA HIS A 110 -2.97 -0.19 2.27
C HIS A 110 -3.89 0.53 3.26
N GLY A 111 -5.19 0.63 2.96
CA GLY A 111 -6.18 1.30 3.78
C GLY A 111 -6.78 0.47 4.91
N LEU A 112 -6.39 -0.80 5.08
CA LEU A 112 -6.99 -1.70 6.08
C LEU A 112 -6.71 -1.30 7.53
N PHE A 113 -5.71 -0.53 7.80
CA PHE A 113 -5.47 0.08 9.10
C PHE A 113 -4.80 1.44 8.91
N PRO A 114 -5.28 2.52 9.54
CA PRO A 114 -4.69 3.85 9.41
C PRO A 114 -3.39 3.93 10.22
N TYR A 115 -2.28 3.60 9.60
CA TYR A 115 -0.95 3.71 10.20
C TYR A 115 -0.26 4.97 9.69
N ARG A 116 0.11 5.88 10.58
CA ARG A 116 0.65 7.20 10.22
C ARG A 116 2.10 7.16 9.73
N GLY A 117 2.89 6.23 10.26
CA GLY A 117 4.32 6.09 9.93
C GLY A 117 4.62 5.30 8.66
N LYS A 118 3.63 5.11 7.77
CA LYS A 118 3.86 4.33 6.54
C LYS A 118 4.54 5.16 5.45
N PHE A 119 5.34 4.50 4.64
CA PHE A 119 5.79 5.02 3.35
C PHE A 119 4.61 5.46 2.46
N HIS A 120 4.87 6.37 1.55
CA HIS A 120 3.95 6.67 0.45
C HIS A 120 3.99 5.49 -0.56
N PRO A 121 2.90 4.73 -0.75
CA PRO A 121 2.95 3.50 -1.56
C PRO A 121 3.38 3.73 -3.01
N GLN A 122 2.84 4.76 -3.66
CA GLN A 122 3.20 5.13 -5.04
C GLN A 122 4.70 5.43 -5.19
N LEU A 123 5.31 6.12 -4.21
CA LEU A 123 6.74 6.38 -4.19
C LEU A 123 7.55 5.08 -4.13
N ILE A 124 7.15 4.14 -3.26
CA ILE A 124 7.81 2.84 -3.14
C ILE A 124 7.73 2.06 -4.44
N LYS A 125 6.58 2.07 -5.10
CA LYS A 125 6.42 1.45 -6.42
C LYS A 125 7.37 2.06 -7.45
N GLY A 126 7.47 3.40 -7.48
CA GLY A 126 8.42 4.11 -8.34
C GLY A 126 9.87 3.73 -8.06
N ILE A 127 10.27 3.62 -6.79
CA ILE A 127 11.62 3.17 -6.40
C ILE A 127 11.90 1.75 -6.91
N LEU A 128 10.96 0.80 -6.70
CA LEU A 128 11.09 -0.56 -7.23
C LEU A 128 11.27 -0.59 -8.75
N ASN A 129 10.57 0.30 -9.46
CA ASN A 129 10.69 0.45 -10.91
C ASN A 129 12.04 1.01 -11.34
N ILE A 130 12.52 2.04 -10.66
CA ILE A 130 13.83 2.68 -10.95
C ILE A 130 14.99 1.74 -10.64
N LEU A 131 14.91 0.98 -9.57
CA LEU A 131 15.87 -0.08 -9.24
C LEU A 131 15.78 -1.27 -10.20
N ARG A 132 14.73 -1.33 -11.03
CA ARG A 132 14.48 -2.41 -12.00
C ARG A 132 14.40 -3.78 -11.36
N VAL A 133 13.93 -3.87 -10.13
CA VAL A 133 13.72 -5.16 -9.45
C VAL A 133 12.72 -5.99 -10.24
N ARG A 134 13.02 -7.28 -10.44
CA ARG A 134 12.29 -8.21 -11.32
C ARG A 134 11.70 -9.38 -10.54
N ARG A 135 10.81 -10.11 -11.19
CA ARG A 135 10.32 -11.39 -10.67
C ARG A 135 11.45 -12.37 -10.48
N GLY A 136 11.45 -13.09 -9.37
CA GLY A 136 12.51 -13.98 -8.95
C GLY A 136 13.59 -13.32 -8.09
N GLU A 137 13.58 -12.00 -7.98
CA GLU A 137 14.41 -11.24 -7.05
C GLU A 137 13.65 -10.99 -5.75
N VAL A 138 14.41 -10.79 -4.66
CA VAL A 138 13.88 -10.61 -3.31
C VAL A 138 14.24 -9.25 -2.76
N VAL A 139 13.25 -8.49 -2.30
CA VAL A 139 13.46 -7.20 -1.64
C VAL A 139 13.26 -7.30 -0.13
N LEU A 140 14.06 -6.56 0.63
CA LEU A 140 14.02 -6.51 2.08
C LEU A 140 13.62 -5.12 2.58
N ASP A 141 12.68 -5.09 3.54
CA ASP A 141 12.47 -3.93 4.42
C ASP A 141 12.77 -4.35 5.87
N PRO A 142 13.94 -3.98 6.41
CA PRO A 142 14.34 -4.35 7.77
C PRO A 142 13.60 -3.59 8.89
N MET A 143 12.71 -2.64 8.54
CA MET A 143 11.84 -1.89 9.45
C MET A 143 10.47 -1.67 8.80
N CYS A 144 9.79 -2.78 8.42
CA CYS A 144 8.69 -2.77 7.47
C CYS A 144 7.40 -2.06 7.97
N GLY A 145 7.28 -1.81 9.26
CA GLY A 145 6.11 -1.12 9.83
C GLY A 145 4.79 -1.73 9.36
N SER A 146 4.07 -1.03 8.50
CA SER A 146 2.79 -1.48 7.94
C SER A 146 2.91 -2.34 6.67
N GLY A 147 4.12 -2.75 6.28
CA GLY A 147 4.39 -3.61 5.12
C GLY A 147 4.21 -2.92 3.77
N THR A 148 4.39 -1.61 3.66
CA THR A 148 4.13 -0.89 2.40
C THR A 148 5.00 -1.40 1.27
N LEU A 149 6.30 -1.60 1.48
CA LEU A 149 7.20 -2.18 0.48
C LEU A 149 6.71 -3.56 0.05
N ASN A 150 6.39 -4.42 1.00
CA ASN A 150 6.00 -5.80 0.74
C ASN A 150 4.70 -5.88 -0.09
N ILE A 151 3.74 -5.00 0.18
CA ILE A 151 2.47 -4.93 -0.56
C ILE A 151 2.72 -4.46 -2.01
N GLU A 152 3.52 -3.39 -2.21
CA GLU A 152 3.84 -2.89 -3.55
C GLU A 152 4.65 -3.88 -4.36
N ALA A 153 5.67 -4.50 -3.76
CA ALA A 153 6.46 -5.56 -4.40
C ALA A 153 5.56 -6.72 -4.84
N SER A 154 4.68 -7.21 -3.94
CA SER A 154 3.77 -8.30 -4.24
C SER A 154 2.80 -7.98 -5.38
N MET A 155 2.24 -6.76 -5.46
CA MET A 155 1.34 -6.35 -6.54
C MET A 155 1.99 -6.35 -7.93
N ILE A 156 3.31 -6.28 -8.01
CA ILE A 156 4.07 -6.39 -9.27
C ILE A 156 4.81 -7.73 -9.41
N GLY A 157 4.47 -8.70 -8.55
CA GLY A 157 4.95 -10.08 -8.63
C GLY A 157 6.39 -10.29 -8.14
N ILE A 158 6.88 -9.43 -7.25
CA ILE A 158 8.21 -9.50 -6.62
C ILE A 158 8.06 -10.09 -5.21
N ASP A 159 8.96 -10.99 -4.83
CA ASP A 159 9.00 -11.55 -3.50
C ASP A 159 9.70 -10.60 -2.50
N SER A 160 9.30 -10.66 -1.24
CA SER A 160 9.82 -9.70 -0.26
C SER A 160 9.92 -10.27 1.15
N ILE A 161 10.80 -9.67 1.97
CA ILE A 161 10.94 -9.94 3.39
C ILE A 161 10.72 -8.64 4.16
N GLY A 162 9.87 -8.69 5.18
CA GLY A 162 9.64 -7.59 6.11
C GLY A 162 10.07 -7.98 7.52
N ILE A 163 10.95 -7.20 8.13
CA ILE A 163 11.36 -7.38 9.53
C ILE A 163 10.80 -6.22 10.35
N GLU A 164 10.26 -6.51 11.53
CA GLU A 164 9.68 -5.49 12.39
C GLU A 164 9.73 -5.93 13.87
N LYS A 165 10.00 -5.00 14.77
CA LYS A 165 10.02 -5.27 16.22
C LYS A 165 8.63 -5.42 16.83
N SER A 166 7.68 -4.63 16.34
CA SER A 166 6.32 -4.60 16.86
C SER A 166 5.52 -5.80 16.38
N PRO A 167 5.04 -6.68 17.27
CA PRO A 167 4.17 -7.79 16.88
C PRO A 167 2.86 -7.29 16.26
N PHE A 168 2.38 -6.11 16.65
CA PHE A 168 1.21 -5.49 16.04
C PHE A 168 1.47 -5.10 14.57
N CYS A 169 2.62 -4.52 14.26
CA CYS A 169 2.98 -4.18 12.88
C CYS A 169 3.17 -5.44 12.03
N ILE A 170 3.73 -6.53 12.59
CA ILE A 170 3.79 -7.83 11.91
C ILE A 170 2.39 -8.37 11.60
N LEU A 171 1.46 -8.35 12.57
CA LEU A 171 0.07 -8.72 12.34
C LEU A 171 -0.55 -7.89 11.19
N MET A 172 -0.41 -6.57 11.27
CA MET A 172 -0.97 -5.65 10.29
C MET A 172 -0.41 -5.90 8.89
N SER A 173 0.90 -6.04 8.75
CA SER A 173 1.58 -6.29 7.48
C SER A 173 1.17 -7.63 6.88
N LYS A 174 1.14 -8.70 7.70
CA LYS A 174 0.71 -10.03 7.30
C LYS A 174 -0.74 -10.02 6.80
N VAL A 175 -1.66 -9.42 7.56
CA VAL A 175 -3.08 -9.34 7.15
C VAL A 175 -3.24 -8.56 5.84
N LYS A 176 -2.56 -7.43 5.69
CA LYS A 176 -2.62 -6.64 4.46
C LYS A 176 -2.08 -7.39 3.25
N HIS A 177 -0.98 -8.10 3.40
CA HIS A 177 -0.40 -8.91 2.33
C HIS A 177 -1.27 -10.11 1.97
N GLU A 178 -1.67 -10.91 2.94
CA GLU A 178 -2.50 -12.09 2.71
C GLU A 178 -3.86 -11.72 2.12
N ALA A 179 -4.40 -10.55 2.49
CA ALA A 179 -5.64 -10.02 1.91
C ALA A 179 -5.53 -9.72 0.40
N LEU A 180 -4.33 -9.59 -0.18
CA LEU A 180 -4.14 -9.51 -1.64
C LEU A 180 -4.49 -10.83 -2.36
N LYS A 181 -4.40 -11.96 -1.65
CA LYS A 181 -4.51 -13.31 -2.21
C LYS A 181 -5.84 -14.00 -1.91
N VAL A 182 -6.65 -13.44 -1.01
CA VAL A 182 -7.92 -14.07 -0.59
C VAL A 182 -8.89 -14.24 -1.75
N ASN A 183 -9.86 -15.12 -1.52
CA ASN A 183 -11.05 -15.29 -2.34
C ASN A 183 -12.31 -14.78 -1.59
N ASP A 184 -13.42 -14.70 -2.30
CA ASP A 184 -14.68 -14.21 -1.72
C ASP A 184 -15.18 -15.08 -0.56
N SER A 185 -14.92 -16.39 -0.54
CA SER A 185 -15.41 -17.30 0.52
C SER A 185 -14.81 -16.95 1.90
N ILE A 186 -13.51 -16.59 1.95
CA ILE A 186 -12.86 -16.14 3.20
C ILE A 186 -13.46 -14.83 3.70
N LEU A 187 -13.79 -13.92 2.80
CA LEU A 187 -14.40 -12.64 3.15
C LEU A 187 -15.85 -12.80 3.63
N GLU A 188 -16.61 -13.69 3.04
CA GLU A 188 -17.96 -14.05 3.49
C GLU A 188 -17.93 -14.70 4.87
N GLU A 189 -16.95 -15.58 5.11
CA GLU A 189 -16.73 -16.17 6.42
C GLU A 189 -16.36 -15.11 7.46
N ALA A 190 -15.45 -14.19 7.16
CA ALA A 190 -15.09 -13.07 8.04
C ALA A 190 -16.31 -12.20 8.37
N LEU A 191 -17.17 -11.93 7.39
CA LEU A 191 -18.39 -11.14 7.62
C LEU A 191 -19.41 -11.91 8.46
N LYS A 192 -19.65 -13.19 8.15
CA LYS A 192 -20.61 -14.06 8.85
C LYS A 192 -20.21 -14.31 10.29
N ASN A 193 -18.93 -14.60 10.52
CA ASN A 193 -18.41 -14.96 11.84
C ASN A 193 -17.86 -13.73 12.61
N GLY A 194 -17.78 -12.56 11.99
CA GLY A 194 -17.18 -11.36 12.58
C GLY A 194 -17.79 -11.01 13.95
N GLN A 195 -19.11 -11.04 14.07
CA GLN A 195 -19.79 -10.76 15.34
C GLN A 195 -19.47 -11.81 16.43
N ARG A 196 -19.40 -13.09 16.05
CA ARG A 196 -19.02 -14.17 16.98
C ARG A 196 -17.56 -14.06 17.40
N ASN A 197 -16.68 -13.81 16.45
CA ASN A 197 -15.25 -13.62 16.73
C ASN A 197 -15.02 -12.41 17.63
N TYR A 198 -15.76 -11.32 17.39
CA TYR A 198 -15.75 -10.13 18.22
C TYR A 198 -16.18 -10.42 19.66
N GLN A 199 -17.29 -11.13 19.87
CA GLN A 199 -17.76 -11.51 21.20
C GLN A 199 -16.72 -12.36 21.95
N THR A 200 -16.05 -13.27 21.26
CA THR A 200 -14.95 -14.05 21.81
C THR A 200 -13.77 -13.16 22.23
N LEU A 201 -13.35 -12.23 21.38
CA LEU A 201 -12.25 -11.29 21.67
C LEU A 201 -12.55 -10.42 22.90
N ILE A 202 -13.81 -9.95 23.06
CA ILE A 202 -14.22 -9.17 24.23
C ILE A 202 -14.26 -10.03 25.50
N SER A 203 -14.84 -11.23 25.41
CA SER A 203 -15.04 -12.09 26.60
C SER A 203 -13.72 -12.61 27.18
N THR A 204 -12.75 -12.91 26.32
CA THR A 204 -11.44 -13.42 26.75
C THR A 204 -10.55 -12.31 27.32
N LYS A 205 -10.75 -11.03 26.91
CA LYS A 205 -9.90 -9.87 27.25
C LYS A 205 -8.40 -10.09 26.94
N VAL A 206 -8.09 -11.12 26.23
CA VAL A 206 -6.70 -11.52 25.92
C VAL A 206 -6.53 -11.43 24.41
N LEU A 207 -5.66 -10.54 23.99
CA LEU A 207 -5.08 -10.62 22.65
C LEU A 207 -4.09 -11.80 22.66
N PRO A 208 -3.99 -12.56 21.57
CA PRO A 208 -3.01 -13.64 21.47
C PRO A 208 -1.60 -13.12 21.82
N ASP A 209 -0.88 -13.82 22.67
CA ASP A 209 0.50 -13.47 23.04
C ASP A 209 1.46 -13.45 21.84
N SER A 210 1.09 -14.16 20.78
CA SER A 210 1.82 -14.17 19.50
C SER A 210 0.86 -14.13 18.32
N PHE A 211 0.94 -13.07 17.52
CA PHE A 211 0.16 -12.93 16.28
C PHE A 211 0.69 -13.80 15.13
N SER A 212 1.89 -14.36 15.26
CA SER A 212 2.52 -15.20 14.23
C SER A 212 1.84 -16.55 14.05
N ASN A 213 1.12 -17.03 15.05
CA ASN A 213 0.49 -18.37 15.06
C ASN A 213 -0.98 -18.38 14.59
N TYR A 214 -1.52 -17.24 14.14
CA TYR A 214 -2.90 -17.18 13.63
C TYR A 214 -2.92 -17.65 12.17
N GLU A 215 -3.36 -18.89 11.94
CA GLU A 215 -3.46 -19.47 10.60
C GLU A 215 -4.75 -19.09 9.85
N ASP A 216 -5.81 -18.73 10.58
CA ASP A 216 -7.13 -18.41 10.01
C ASP A 216 -7.22 -16.92 9.60
N LEU A 217 -7.08 -16.65 8.31
CA LEU A 217 -7.09 -15.31 7.77
C LEU A 217 -8.41 -14.55 8.02
N SER A 218 -9.54 -15.24 8.10
CA SER A 218 -10.83 -14.61 8.43
C SER A 218 -10.82 -14.02 9.83
N LYS A 219 -10.22 -14.73 10.79
CA LYS A 219 -10.05 -14.24 12.17
C LYS A 219 -9.03 -13.12 12.24
N LEU A 220 -7.93 -13.19 11.48
CA LEU A 220 -6.93 -12.12 11.43
C LEU A 220 -7.51 -10.80 10.88
N ILE A 221 -8.29 -10.87 9.81
CA ILE A 221 -9.01 -9.70 9.25
C ILE A 221 -9.96 -9.12 10.32
N THR A 222 -10.71 -9.99 11.01
CA THR A 222 -11.62 -9.59 12.08
C THR A 222 -10.87 -8.94 13.25
N LEU A 223 -9.75 -9.52 13.68
CA LEU A 223 -8.91 -8.99 14.74
C LEU A 223 -8.35 -7.60 14.38
N LEU A 224 -7.81 -7.43 13.17
CA LEU A 224 -7.28 -6.14 12.75
C LEU A 224 -8.39 -5.07 12.67
N ALA A 225 -9.58 -5.43 12.19
CA ALA A 225 -10.74 -4.53 12.15
C ALA A 225 -11.22 -4.15 13.57
N PHE A 226 -11.15 -5.10 14.53
CA PHE A 226 -11.46 -4.85 15.93
C PHE A 226 -10.48 -3.85 16.57
N LEU A 227 -9.17 -4.05 16.37
CA LEU A 227 -8.14 -3.15 16.87
C LEU A 227 -8.27 -1.73 16.28
N ASP A 228 -8.62 -1.62 15.01
CA ASP A 228 -8.92 -0.33 14.38
C ASP A 228 -10.17 0.34 14.99
N ALA A 229 -11.23 -0.43 15.21
CA ALA A 229 -12.44 0.07 15.89
C ALA A 229 -12.14 0.54 17.32
N MET A 230 -11.29 -0.16 18.07
CA MET A 230 -10.81 0.28 19.38
C MET A 230 -10.07 1.61 19.32
N GLY A 231 -9.19 1.79 18.34
CA GLY A 231 -8.47 3.04 18.11
C GLY A 231 -9.42 4.21 17.79
N TYR A 232 -10.49 3.96 17.04
CA TYR A 232 -11.54 4.95 16.79
C TYR A 232 -12.37 5.25 18.06
N ALA A 233 -12.75 4.23 18.82
CA ALA A 233 -13.55 4.40 20.03
C ALA A 233 -12.88 5.30 21.08
N ARG A 234 -11.54 5.25 21.18
CA ARG A 234 -10.77 6.14 22.06
C ARG A 234 -10.88 7.62 21.68
N ARG A 235 -11.16 7.91 20.41
CA ARG A 235 -11.19 9.28 19.84
C ARG A 235 -12.61 9.79 19.57
N CYS A 236 -13.60 8.92 19.61
CA CYS A 236 -15.00 9.23 19.32
C CYS A 236 -15.88 8.84 20.51
N ILE A 237 -17.06 9.50 20.66
CA ILE A 237 -18.06 9.18 21.70
C ILE A 237 -18.86 7.89 21.37
N LYS A 238 -18.45 7.12 20.36
CA LYS A 238 -19.14 5.90 19.93
C LYS A 238 -18.52 4.67 20.55
N SER A 239 -19.36 3.70 20.95
CA SER A 239 -18.88 2.43 21.49
C SER A 239 -18.29 1.53 20.39
N ILE A 240 -17.49 0.56 20.80
CA ILE A 240 -16.85 -0.42 19.89
C ILE A 240 -17.90 -1.26 19.18
N GLU A 241 -19.00 -1.61 19.86
CA GLU A 241 -20.12 -2.40 19.33
C GLU A 241 -20.77 -1.73 18.10
N VAL A 242 -20.79 -0.40 18.09
CA VAL A 242 -21.32 0.39 16.97
C VAL A 242 -20.28 0.57 15.86
N LEU A 243 -19.01 0.72 16.23
CA LEU A 243 -17.93 1.02 15.27
C LEU A 243 -17.43 -0.23 14.55
N PHE A 244 -17.28 -1.34 15.25
CA PHE A 244 -16.67 -2.55 14.72
C PHE A 244 -17.36 -3.11 13.46
N PRO A 245 -18.71 -3.27 13.41
CA PRO A 245 -19.37 -3.75 12.20
C PRO A 245 -19.11 -2.85 10.97
N SER A 246 -19.06 -1.53 11.18
CA SER A 246 -18.79 -0.57 10.11
C SER A 246 -17.34 -0.64 9.61
N VAL A 247 -16.39 -0.84 10.53
CA VAL A 247 -14.96 -1.01 10.19
C VAL A 247 -14.74 -2.33 9.45
N LEU A 248 -15.33 -3.42 9.93
CA LEU A 248 -15.23 -4.73 9.29
C LEU A 248 -15.84 -4.71 7.88
N LYS A 249 -17.03 -4.12 7.71
CA LYS A 249 -17.67 -3.95 6.39
C LYS A 249 -16.77 -3.13 5.44
N ARG A 250 -16.11 -2.08 5.95
CA ARG A 250 -15.15 -1.28 5.17
C ARG A 250 -13.97 -2.13 4.71
N TYR A 251 -13.38 -2.94 5.59
CA TYR A 251 -12.25 -3.83 5.26
C TYR A 251 -12.63 -4.81 4.16
N ILE A 252 -13.74 -5.51 4.33
CA ILE A 252 -14.23 -6.49 3.36
C ILE A 252 -14.53 -5.82 2.02
N GLY A 253 -15.19 -4.67 2.02
CA GLY A 253 -15.48 -3.91 0.80
C GLY A 253 -14.21 -3.51 0.06
N GLN A 254 -13.18 -3.05 0.77
CA GLN A 254 -11.90 -2.66 0.19
C GLN A 254 -11.16 -3.86 -0.42
N ILE A 255 -11.12 -4.98 0.29
CA ILE A 255 -10.48 -6.21 -0.20
C ILE A 255 -11.22 -6.74 -1.44
N LYS A 256 -12.55 -6.82 -1.41
CA LYS A 256 -13.38 -7.23 -2.57
C LYS A 256 -13.10 -6.36 -3.79
N SER A 257 -13.02 -5.06 -3.62
CA SER A 257 -12.72 -4.12 -4.70
C SER A 257 -11.34 -4.40 -5.33
N PHE A 258 -10.34 -4.70 -4.52
CA PHE A 258 -9.02 -5.08 -5.05
C PHE A 258 -9.05 -6.42 -5.77
N ILE A 259 -9.71 -7.45 -5.21
CA ILE A 259 -9.85 -8.78 -5.82
C ILE A 259 -10.45 -8.68 -7.23
N GLN A 260 -11.49 -7.88 -7.42
CA GLN A 260 -12.11 -7.67 -8.72
C GLN A 260 -11.11 -7.16 -9.78
N VAL A 261 -10.24 -6.23 -9.41
CA VAL A 261 -9.20 -5.71 -10.31
C VAL A 261 -8.09 -6.74 -10.50
N ARG A 262 -7.64 -7.38 -9.41
CA ARG A 262 -6.63 -8.44 -9.45
C ARG A 262 -7.01 -9.53 -10.45
N ASP A 263 -8.24 -10.02 -10.35
CA ASP A 263 -8.72 -11.13 -11.18
C ASP A 263 -8.92 -10.68 -12.63
N LYS A 264 -9.47 -9.47 -12.85
CA LYS A 264 -9.61 -8.87 -14.19
C LYS A 264 -8.26 -8.70 -14.90
N LEU A 265 -7.22 -8.34 -14.18
CA LEU A 265 -5.88 -8.11 -14.71
C LEU A 265 -4.98 -9.35 -14.66
N ASN A 266 -5.47 -10.46 -14.11
CA ASN A 266 -4.68 -11.68 -13.85
C ASN A 266 -3.36 -11.35 -13.12
N LEU A 267 -3.43 -10.54 -12.05
CA LEU A 267 -2.24 -10.16 -11.30
C LEU A 267 -1.63 -11.36 -10.62
N ASN A 268 -0.36 -11.62 -10.91
CA ASN A 268 0.42 -12.60 -10.18
C ASN A 268 1.02 -11.95 -8.93
N ILE A 269 0.42 -12.22 -7.79
CA ILE A 269 0.83 -11.63 -6.50
C ILE A 269 2.08 -12.35 -5.98
N GLY A 270 3.16 -11.60 -5.76
CA GLY A 270 4.40 -12.09 -5.15
C GLY A 270 4.21 -12.55 -3.70
N ASN A 271 5.19 -13.26 -3.16
CA ASN A 271 5.17 -13.72 -1.78
C ASN A 271 5.82 -12.70 -0.86
N ALA A 272 5.37 -12.63 0.39
CA ALA A 272 6.03 -11.87 1.43
C ALA A 272 6.17 -12.72 2.70
N ARG A 273 7.36 -12.68 3.28
CA ARG A 273 7.66 -13.26 4.59
C ARG A 273 7.79 -12.11 5.59
N PHE A 274 7.08 -12.22 6.72
CA PHE A 274 7.14 -11.24 7.80
C PHE A 274 7.66 -11.90 9.06
N GLU A 275 8.70 -11.34 9.65
CA GLU A 275 9.32 -11.85 10.85
C GLU A 275 9.50 -10.77 11.90
N GLN A 276 9.20 -11.12 13.14
CA GLN A 276 9.50 -10.26 14.27
C GLN A 276 11.00 -10.33 14.55
N GLY A 277 11.67 -9.18 14.49
CA GLY A 277 13.12 -9.12 14.63
C GLY A 277 13.65 -7.71 14.83
N ASP A 278 14.97 -7.63 14.96
CA ASP A 278 15.70 -6.37 15.08
C ASP A 278 16.54 -6.15 13.81
N ALA A 279 16.41 -4.97 13.19
CA ALA A 279 17.20 -4.57 12.02
C ALA A 279 18.72 -4.65 12.23
N LYS A 280 19.18 -4.71 13.48
CA LYS A 280 20.59 -4.91 13.83
C LYS A 280 21.05 -6.36 13.72
N ASN A 281 20.14 -7.30 13.68
CA ASN A 281 20.41 -8.73 13.56
C ASN A 281 19.35 -9.36 12.66
N LEU A 282 19.58 -9.29 11.36
CA LEU A 282 18.61 -9.70 10.34
C LEU A 282 18.59 -11.24 10.21
N PRO A 283 17.42 -11.87 10.26
CA PRO A 283 17.27 -13.32 10.09
C PRO A 283 17.19 -13.68 8.59
N VAL A 284 18.19 -13.26 7.82
CA VAL A 284 18.31 -13.53 6.38
C VAL A 284 19.71 -14.07 6.06
N ASP A 285 19.80 -14.96 5.10
CA ASP A 285 21.07 -15.55 4.66
C ASP A 285 21.90 -14.51 3.90
N ASP A 286 23.23 -14.68 3.95
CA ASP A 286 24.13 -13.84 3.16
C ASP A 286 23.86 -13.99 1.67
N ASN A 287 23.92 -12.88 0.93
CA ASN A 287 23.70 -12.84 -0.53
C ASN A 287 22.31 -13.33 -1.00
N SER A 288 21.28 -13.28 -0.14
CA SER A 288 19.91 -13.70 -0.45
C SER A 288 18.97 -12.55 -0.83
N ILE A 289 19.44 -11.30 -0.81
CA ILE A 289 18.64 -10.09 -1.03
C ILE A 289 19.19 -9.32 -2.22
N ASP A 290 18.31 -8.95 -3.16
CA ASP A 290 18.67 -8.20 -4.36
C ASP A 290 18.56 -6.68 -4.16
N ALA A 291 17.61 -6.23 -3.33
CA ALA A 291 17.47 -4.82 -2.99
C ALA A 291 16.93 -4.60 -1.57
N ILE A 292 17.36 -3.51 -0.94
CA ILE A 292 16.88 -3.08 0.38
C ILE A 292 16.26 -1.70 0.23
N ILE A 293 15.01 -1.56 0.66
CA ILE A 293 14.29 -0.28 0.68
C ILE A 293 13.68 -0.15 2.07
N THR A 294 14.07 0.86 2.83
CA THR A 294 13.59 1.06 4.19
C THR A 294 13.43 2.53 4.56
N SER A 295 12.55 2.80 5.52
CA SER A 295 12.40 4.10 6.17
C SER A 295 12.62 3.93 7.66
N PRO A 296 13.77 4.33 8.20
CA PRO A 296 14.00 4.27 9.62
C PRO A 296 13.01 5.20 10.35
N PRO A 297 12.61 4.85 11.59
CA PRO A 297 11.72 5.69 12.37
C PRO A 297 12.33 7.08 12.63
N TYR A 298 11.53 8.12 12.49
CA TYR A 298 11.96 9.49 12.79
C TYR A 298 12.04 9.68 14.31
N SER A 299 13.21 10.04 14.80
CA SER A 299 13.49 10.14 16.24
C SER A 299 12.70 11.24 16.99
N PHE A 300 12.09 12.19 16.26
CA PHE A 300 11.41 13.35 16.84
C PHE A 300 10.00 13.65 16.29
N ALA A 301 9.51 12.92 15.30
CA ALA A 301 8.33 13.33 14.57
C ALA A 301 7.06 12.54 14.90
N ILE A 302 7.15 11.30 15.31
CA ILE A 302 6.00 10.40 15.51
C ILE A 302 6.25 9.52 16.73
N ASP A 303 5.30 9.47 17.66
CA ASP A 303 5.25 8.41 18.65
C ASP A 303 4.68 7.15 17.99
N TYR A 304 5.55 6.17 17.77
CA TYR A 304 5.18 4.88 17.18
C TYR A 304 4.53 3.92 18.18
N ALA A 305 4.51 4.30 19.48
CA ALA A 305 4.01 3.46 20.58
C ALA A 305 2.56 3.80 21.00
N GLU A 306 2.02 4.93 20.55
CA GLU A 306 0.62 5.33 20.77
C GLU A 306 -0.24 4.82 19.59
#